data_18518b360092ef0d157a9af9defe9770
#
_entry.id   18518b360092ef0d157a9af9defe9770
#
_cell.length_a   1.000
_cell.length_b   1.000
_cell.length_c   1.000
_cell.angle_alpha   90.00
_cell.angle_beta   90.00
_cell.angle_gamma   90.00
#
_symmetry.space_group_name_H-M   'P 1'
#
loop_
_entity.id
_entity.type
_entity.pdbx_description
1 polymer ?
#
loop_
_entity_poly.entity_id
_entity_poly.type
_entity_poly.pdbx_seq_one_letter_code
_entity_poly.pdbx_strand_id
1 'polypeptide(L)'
;MKYFFILVLLFCINLQASQNDGEKLFKKYCWGCHHETSMAFGPSFNQIANQRDSGQIIAHIVNPKSNYQSLGYKRTAMPAFSQLNAKELQDLTNFILSFKDK
;
A
#
# COMPACT_ATOMS: atom_id res chain seq x y z
N MET A 1 28.99 22.06 -5.80
CA MET A 1 29.17 20.61 -5.75
C MET A 1 29.03 20.03 -4.35
N LYS A 2 29.63 20.62 -3.35
CA LYS A 2 29.59 20.12 -1.97
C LYS A 2 28.17 20.03 -1.40
N TYR A 3 27.31 20.97 -1.73
CA TYR A 3 25.91 21.01 -1.27
C TYR A 3 24.97 20.10 -2.07
N PHE A 4 25.33 19.74 -3.28
CA PHE A 4 24.54 18.83 -4.12
C PHE A 4 24.48 17.42 -3.52
N PHE A 5 25.59 16.90 -3.02
CA PHE A 5 25.63 15.59 -2.36
C PHE A 5 24.79 15.53 -1.08
N ILE A 6 24.78 16.62 -0.30
CA ILE A 6 23.97 16.71 0.92
C ILE A 6 22.47 16.66 0.59
N LEU A 7 22.04 17.37 -0.47
CA LEU A 7 20.65 17.36 -0.92
C LEU A 7 20.18 15.98 -1.40
N VAL A 8 21.03 15.25 -2.13
CA VAL A 8 20.74 13.90 -2.61
C VAL A 8 20.58 12.91 -1.45
N LEU A 9 21.47 13.02 -0.44
CA LEU A 9 21.41 12.20 0.77
C LEU A 9 20.11 12.43 1.57
N LEU A 10 19.70 13.67 1.73
CA LEU A 10 18.46 14.03 2.42
C LEU A 10 17.22 13.47 1.71
N PHE A 11 17.20 13.47 0.38
CA PHE A 11 16.12 12.91 -0.43
C PHE A 11 16.00 11.38 -0.24
N CYS A 12 17.13 10.67 -0.22
CA CYS A 12 17.16 9.22 0.00
C CYS A 12 16.62 8.83 1.40
N ILE A 13 16.94 9.62 2.43
CA ILE A 13 16.45 9.38 3.80
C ILE A 13 14.92 9.49 3.86
N ASN A 14 14.33 10.45 3.17
CA ASN A 14 12.88 10.63 3.14
C ASN A 14 12.15 9.45 2.50
N LEU A 15 12.69 8.85 1.43
CA LEU A 15 12.13 7.67 0.78
C LEU A 15 12.13 6.45 1.70
N GLN A 16 13.20 6.23 2.45
CA GLN A 16 13.30 5.12 3.40
C GLN A 16 12.30 5.28 4.56
N ALA A 17 12.13 6.50 5.08
CA ALA A 17 11.16 6.79 6.14
C ALA A 17 9.73 6.47 5.68
N SER A 18 9.35 6.83 4.45
CA SER A 18 8.03 6.55 3.89
C SER A 18 7.77 5.04 3.75
N GLN A 19 8.76 4.25 3.31
CA GLN A 19 8.63 2.79 3.22
C GLN A 19 8.47 2.14 4.59
N ASN A 20 9.22 2.60 5.59
CA ASN A 20 9.11 2.09 6.97
C ASN A 20 7.74 2.41 7.57
N ASP A 21 7.20 3.59 7.30
CA ASP A 21 5.87 3.99 7.76
C ASP A 21 4.78 3.14 7.11
N GLY A 22 4.89 2.86 5.81
CA GLY A 22 3.96 1.98 5.11
C GLY A 22 4.01 0.54 5.63
N GLU A 23 5.18 0.02 5.93
CA GLU A 23 5.34 -1.31 6.51
C GLU A 23 4.69 -1.41 7.89
N LYS A 24 4.83 -0.40 8.74
CA LYS A 24 4.18 -0.36 10.05
C LYS A 24 2.67 -0.38 9.94
N LEU A 25 2.11 0.37 9.00
CA LEU A 25 0.68 0.38 8.73
C LEU A 25 0.19 -0.98 8.22
N PHE A 26 0.96 -1.62 7.34
CA PHE A 26 0.69 -2.96 6.86
C PHE A 26 0.61 -3.95 8.01
N LYS A 27 1.60 -3.98 8.88
CA LYS A 27 1.64 -4.90 10.02
C LYS A 27 0.48 -4.66 10.99
N LYS A 28 0.07 -3.41 11.15
CA LYS A 28 -1.00 -3.05 12.08
C LYS A 28 -2.39 -3.39 11.54
N TYR A 29 -2.65 -3.17 10.25
CA TYR A 29 -4.01 -3.20 9.70
C TYR A 29 -4.26 -4.28 8.66
N CYS A 30 -3.23 -4.77 7.98
CA CYS A 30 -3.40 -5.58 6.76
C CYS A 30 -2.88 -7.01 6.90
N TRP A 31 -1.88 -7.24 7.73
CA TRP A 31 -1.12 -8.49 7.79
C TRP A 31 -1.98 -9.71 8.14
N GLY A 32 -3.04 -9.54 8.90
CA GLY A 32 -3.92 -10.65 9.26
C GLY A 32 -4.65 -11.29 8.08
N CYS A 33 -4.85 -10.55 6.98
CA CYS A 33 -5.58 -11.00 5.79
C CYS A 33 -4.76 -10.94 4.51
N HIS A 34 -3.69 -10.16 4.46
CA HIS A 34 -2.82 -10.01 3.30
C HIS A 34 -1.37 -10.33 3.66
N HIS A 35 -0.68 -11.05 2.78
CA HIS A 35 0.76 -11.24 2.85
C HIS A 35 1.44 -10.54 1.67
N GLU A 36 2.76 -10.43 1.74
CA GLU A 36 3.52 -9.67 0.74
C GLU A 36 3.53 -10.38 -0.61
N THR A 37 3.83 -11.69 -0.63
CA THR A 37 4.02 -12.46 -1.86
C THR A 37 3.20 -13.74 -1.95
N SER A 38 2.45 -14.11 -0.91
CA SER A 38 1.62 -15.31 -0.93
C SER A 38 0.16 -14.97 -0.62
N MET A 39 -0.75 -15.76 -1.19
CA MET A 39 -2.18 -15.61 -0.95
C MET A 39 -2.53 -16.03 0.48
N ALA A 40 -3.41 -15.25 1.12
CA ALA A 40 -4.00 -15.55 2.42
C ALA A 40 -5.53 -15.44 2.28
N PHE A 41 -6.21 -14.83 3.23
CA PHE A 41 -7.65 -14.51 3.05
C PHE A 41 -7.87 -13.55 1.89
N GLY A 42 -6.99 -12.53 1.77
CA GLY A 42 -7.00 -11.62 0.65
C GLY A 42 -5.85 -11.91 -0.31
N PRO A 43 -5.83 -11.25 -1.48
CA PRO A 43 -4.73 -11.39 -2.43
C PRO A 43 -3.42 -10.86 -1.85
N SER A 44 -2.29 -11.40 -2.35
CA SER A 44 -0.97 -10.92 -1.96
C SER A 44 -0.76 -9.48 -2.43
N PHE A 45 0.14 -8.74 -1.78
CA PHE A 45 0.50 -7.39 -2.21
C PHE A 45 1.20 -7.40 -3.57
N ASN A 46 1.96 -8.44 -3.86
CA ASN A 46 2.54 -8.67 -5.17
C ASN A 46 1.45 -8.72 -6.26
N GLN A 47 0.39 -9.48 -6.05
CA GLN A 47 -0.73 -9.57 -6.99
C GLN A 47 -1.44 -8.23 -7.14
N ILE A 48 -1.74 -7.55 -6.03
CA ILE A 48 -2.38 -6.23 -6.04
C ILE A 48 -1.53 -5.22 -6.81
N ALA A 49 -0.24 -5.16 -6.51
CA ALA A 49 0.68 -4.22 -7.14
C ALA A 49 0.79 -4.41 -8.65
N ASN A 50 0.71 -5.66 -9.12
CA ASN A 50 0.77 -5.96 -10.55
C ASN A 50 -0.53 -5.70 -11.30
N GLN A 51 -1.67 -5.68 -10.61
CA GLN A 51 -2.99 -5.58 -11.23
C GLN A 51 -3.68 -4.23 -11.02
N ARG A 52 -3.23 -3.43 -10.05
CA ARG A 52 -3.93 -2.20 -9.64
C ARG A 52 -2.99 -1.00 -9.63
N ASP A 53 -3.55 0.17 -9.92
CA ASP A 53 -2.84 1.43 -9.75
C ASP A 53 -3.07 2.02 -8.35
N SER A 54 -2.37 3.10 -8.02
CA SER A 54 -2.46 3.73 -6.71
C SER A 54 -3.87 4.22 -6.37
N GLY A 55 -4.57 4.79 -7.35
CA GLY A 55 -5.94 5.27 -7.17
C GLY A 55 -6.92 4.15 -6.83
N GLN A 56 -6.81 3.01 -7.52
CA GLN A 56 -7.64 1.83 -7.25
C GLN A 56 -7.35 1.25 -5.86
N ILE A 57 -6.09 1.20 -5.47
CA ILE A 57 -5.68 0.69 -4.16
C ILE A 57 -6.25 1.58 -3.04
N ILE A 58 -6.08 2.89 -3.14
CA ILE A 58 -6.57 3.85 -2.15
C ILE A 58 -8.10 3.78 -2.05
N ALA A 59 -8.80 3.81 -3.17
CA ALA A 59 -10.25 3.74 -3.20
C ALA A 59 -10.77 2.47 -2.52
N HIS A 60 -10.12 1.34 -2.76
CA HIS A 60 -10.52 0.06 -2.16
C HIS A 60 -10.25 0.01 -0.66
N ILE A 61 -9.12 0.54 -0.20
CA ILE A 61 -8.79 0.61 1.24
C ILE A 61 -9.83 1.44 1.99
N VAL A 62 -10.24 2.57 1.41
CA VAL A 62 -11.18 3.50 2.05
C VAL A 62 -12.61 2.96 2.00
N ASN A 63 -13.02 2.32 0.92
CA ASN A 63 -14.37 1.83 0.76
C ASN A 63 -14.43 0.53 -0.08
N PRO A 64 -14.13 -0.62 0.53
CA PRO A 64 -14.16 -1.90 -0.18
C PRO A 64 -15.54 -2.24 -0.75
N LYS A 65 -16.61 -1.92 -0.03
CA LYS A 65 -17.98 -2.23 -0.45
C LYS A 65 -18.37 -1.57 -1.77
N SER A 66 -17.86 -0.35 -2.03
CA SER A 66 -18.16 0.36 -3.27
C SER A 66 -17.26 -0.07 -4.44
N ASN A 67 -16.14 -0.73 -4.16
CA ASN A 67 -15.11 -0.96 -5.17
C ASN A 67 -14.86 -2.42 -5.53
N TYR A 68 -15.26 -3.38 -4.69
CA TYR A 68 -14.89 -4.78 -4.91
C TYR A 68 -15.43 -5.34 -6.22
N GLN A 69 -16.66 -5.00 -6.62
CA GLN A 69 -17.26 -5.52 -7.86
C GLN A 69 -16.56 -5.00 -9.10
N SER A 70 -16.25 -3.69 -9.14
CA SER A 70 -15.54 -3.10 -10.29
C SER A 70 -14.10 -3.64 -10.42
N LEU A 71 -13.52 -4.12 -9.34
CA LEU A 71 -12.23 -4.78 -9.34
C LEU A 71 -12.29 -6.28 -9.68
N GLY A 72 -13.48 -6.81 -9.91
CA GLY A 72 -13.66 -8.20 -10.31
C GLY A 72 -13.83 -9.20 -9.18
N TYR A 73 -13.98 -8.74 -7.95
CA TYR A 73 -14.21 -9.64 -6.81
C TYR A 73 -15.69 -9.95 -6.65
N LYS A 74 -16.01 -11.17 -6.26
CA LYS A 74 -17.42 -11.61 -6.07
C LYS A 74 -17.96 -11.18 -4.71
N ARG A 75 -17.10 -10.95 -3.72
CA ARG A 75 -17.46 -10.58 -2.35
C ARG A 75 -16.26 -9.87 -1.69
N THR A 76 -16.54 -9.19 -0.60
CA THR A 76 -15.48 -8.59 0.21
C THR A 76 -15.80 -8.78 1.70
N ALA A 77 -14.80 -9.16 2.46
CA ALA A 77 -14.81 -9.16 3.93
C ALA A 77 -13.86 -8.08 4.48
N MET A 78 -13.19 -7.33 3.61
CA MET A 78 -12.26 -6.30 4.01
C MET A 78 -13.00 -5.14 4.67
N PRO A 79 -12.60 -4.71 5.88
CA PRO A 79 -13.19 -3.53 6.51
C PRO A 79 -12.74 -2.24 5.80
N ALA A 80 -13.53 -1.19 5.94
CA ALA A 80 -13.15 0.14 5.46
C ALA A 80 -12.18 0.80 6.44
N PHE A 81 -11.08 1.34 5.93
CA PHE A 81 -10.07 2.03 6.74
C PHE A 81 -10.20 3.54 6.57
N SER A 82 -11.37 4.08 6.95
CA SER A 82 -11.67 5.51 6.83
C SER A 82 -10.91 6.38 7.83
N GLN A 83 -10.28 5.78 8.85
CA GLN A 83 -9.48 6.48 9.84
C GLN A 83 -8.09 6.87 9.36
N LEU A 84 -7.62 6.31 8.24
CA LEU A 84 -6.31 6.63 7.70
C LEU A 84 -6.33 8.00 7.01
N ASN A 85 -5.36 8.85 7.33
CA ASN A 85 -5.22 10.15 6.66
C ASN A 85 -4.54 10.01 5.30
N ALA A 86 -4.47 11.11 4.54
CA ALA A 86 -3.92 11.10 3.19
C ALA A 86 -2.46 10.63 3.15
N LYS A 87 -1.63 11.04 4.13
CA LYS A 87 -0.23 10.62 4.21
C LYS A 87 -0.13 9.11 4.49
N GLU A 88 -0.91 8.61 5.43
CA GLU A 88 -0.92 7.19 5.77
C GLU A 88 -1.37 6.33 4.59
N LEU A 89 -2.42 6.75 3.88
CA LEU A 89 -2.88 6.07 2.67
C LEU A 89 -1.80 6.05 1.59
N GLN A 90 -1.08 7.16 1.40
CA GLN A 90 -0.01 7.23 0.41
C GLN A 90 1.18 6.33 0.81
N ASP A 91 1.59 6.37 2.07
CA ASP A 91 2.69 5.54 2.58
C ASP A 91 2.37 4.05 2.45
N LEU A 92 1.16 3.65 2.85
CA LEU A 92 0.71 2.27 2.72
C LEU A 92 0.63 1.83 1.25
N THR A 93 0.07 2.68 0.39
CA THR A 93 -0.03 2.41 -1.05
C THR A 93 1.34 2.24 -1.69
N ASN A 94 2.29 3.10 -1.35
CA ASN A 94 3.67 2.99 -1.83
C ASN A 94 4.32 1.69 -1.36
N PHE A 95 4.07 1.28 -0.13
CA PHE A 95 4.55 0.01 0.39
C PHE A 95 3.97 -1.17 -0.40
N ILE A 96 2.67 -1.17 -0.66
CA ILE A 96 2.02 -2.20 -1.48
C ILE A 96 2.63 -2.25 -2.87
N LEU A 97 2.76 -1.10 -3.53
CA LEU A 97 3.31 -1.00 -4.89
C LEU A 97 4.79 -1.40 -4.98
N SER A 98 5.52 -1.37 -3.85
CA SER A 98 6.91 -1.83 -3.82
C SER A 98 7.05 -3.33 -4.12
N PHE A 99 5.96 -4.08 -4.03
CA PHE A 99 5.95 -5.51 -4.35
C PHE A 99 5.63 -5.81 -5.82
N LYS A 100 5.50 -4.79 -6.64
CA LYS A 100 5.32 -4.98 -8.08
C LYS A 100 6.51 -5.74 -8.67
N ASP A 101 6.23 -6.74 -9.50
CA ASP A 101 7.22 -7.59 -10.16
C ASP A 101 8.10 -8.43 -9.18
N LYS A 102 7.61 -8.62 -7.97
CA LYS A 102 8.24 -9.50 -6.97
C LYS A 102 7.37 -10.72 -6.68
#